data_cafd91a48986c0f93458267f80c5f6db
#
_entry.id   cafd91a48986c0f93458267f80c5f6db
#
_cell.length_a   1.000
_cell.length_b   1.000
_cell.length_c   1.000
_cell.angle_alpha   90.00
_cell.angle_beta   90.00
_cell.angle_gamma   90.00
#
_symmetry.space_group_name_H-M   'P 1'
#
loop_
_entity.id
_entity.type
_entity.pdbx_description
1 polymer ?
#
loop_
_entity_poly.entity_id
_entity_poly.type
_entity_poly.pdbx_seq_one_letter_code
_entity_poly.pdbx_strand_id
1 'polypeptide(L)'
;MPISIRVLGPQIIMRDGEEIHPPAPQQRRVLAVLASHPGEVVAREAISQRIWGSATAQQLRSLQSYVSHLRTILGAHAIELVGVGYRLNVEDEQIDEVQFRHHVERGLNHVSQGRFREARAHLEAALKLYRGKPYDDLPNGDFTEPRLRRRHHDRVGG
;
A
#
# COMPACT_ATOMS: atom_id res chain seq x y z
N MET A 1 -15.73 -8.14 5.16
CA MET A 1 -15.15 -8.99 4.13
C MET A 1 -13.67 -8.85 4.14
N PRO A 2 -12.93 -9.91 4.36
CA PRO A 2 -11.48 -9.80 4.39
C PRO A 2 -10.93 -9.56 2.98
N ILE A 3 -10.23 -8.45 2.84
CA ILE A 3 -9.45 -8.18 1.65
C ILE A 3 -7.99 -8.08 2.05
N SER A 4 -7.10 -8.42 1.13
CA SER A 4 -5.69 -8.13 1.29
C SER A 4 -5.15 -7.56 -0.01
N ILE A 5 -4.14 -6.72 0.11
CA ILE A 5 -3.55 -6.04 -1.04
C ILE A 5 -2.09 -6.43 -1.08
N ARG A 6 -1.67 -7.03 -2.19
CA ARG A 6 -0.30 -7.45 -2.39
C ARG A 6 0.38 -6.47 -3.32
N VAL A 7 1.44 -5.86 -2.83
CA VAL A 7 2.20 -4.85 -3.58
C VAL A 7 3.69 -5.24 -3.69
N LEU A 8 4.10 -6.34 -3.09
CA LEU A 8 5.47 -6.87 -3.22
C LEU A 8 5.55 -7.72 -4.49
N GLY A 9 5.71 -7.05 -5.61
CA GLY A 9 5.60 -7.58 -6.93
C GLY A 9 4.44 -6.92 -7.65
N PRO A 10 3.91 -7.51 -8.73
CA PRO A 10 2.72 -6.99 -9.38
C PRO A 10 1.55 -6.89 -8.41
N GLN A 11 0.77 -5.83 -8.54
CA GLN A 11 -0.33 -5.55 -7.62
C GLN A 11 -1.44 -6.59 -7.76
N ILE A 12 -1.83 -7.17 -6.63
CA ILE A 12 -2.91 -8.16 -6.58
C ILE A 12 -3.82 -7.80 -5.41
N ILE A 13 -5.12 -7.80 -5.65
CA ILE A 13 -6.12 -7.69 -4.61
C ILE A 13 -6.67 -9.09 -4.35
N MET A 14 -6.64 -9.52 -3.09
CA MET A 14 -7.29 -10.77 -2.69
C MET A 14 -8.58 -10.43 -1.99
N ARG A 15 -9.68 -10.95 -2.48
CA ARG A 15 -10.99 -10.77 -1.87
C ARG A 15 -11.69 -12.11 -1.83
N ASP A 16 -12.01 -12.58 -0.63
CA ASP A 16 -12.68 -13.87 -0.43
C ASP A 16 -11.96 -15.03 -1.12
N GLY A 17 -10.61 -15.00 -1.10
CA GLY A 17 -9.80 -16.04 -1.71
C GLY A 17 -9.58 -15.93 -3.20
N GLU A 18 -10.17 -14.93 -3.85
CA GLU A 18 -10.01 -14.72 -5.28
C GLU A 18 -9.02 -13.60 -5.57
N GLU A 19 -8.19 -13.80 -6.58
CA GLU A 19 -7.27 -12.77 -7.05
C GLU A 19 -8.01 -11.83 -8.00
N ILE A 20 -7.93 -10.54 -7.73
CA ILE A 20 -8.52 -9.51 -8.56
C ILE A 20 -7.43 -8.54 -8.97
N HIS A 21 -7.35 -8.25 -10.25
CA HIS A 21 -6.41 -7.27 -10.80
C HIS A 21 -7.20 -6.06 -11.27
N PRO A 22 -6.96 -4.86 -10.71
CA PRO A 22 -7.61 -3.68 -11.26
C PRO A 22 -7.27 -3.56 -12.74
N PRO A 23 -8.28 -3.42 -13.63
CA PRO A 23 -8.02 -3.50 -15.07
C PRO A 23 -7.30 -2.28 -15.64
N ALA A 24 -7.52 -1.10 -15.06
CA ALA A 24 -6.97 0.13 -15.60
C ALA A 24 -5.70 0.53 -14.87
N PRO A 25 -4.64 0.94 -15.60
CA PRO A 25 -3.40 1.40 -14.95
C PRO A 25 -3.60 2.53 -13.96
N GLN A 26 -4.51 3.45 -14.25
CA GLN A 26 -4.78 4.58 -13.36
C GLN A 26 -5.40 4.13 -12.04
N GLN A 27 -6.28 3.13 -12.10
CA GLN A 27 -6.85 2.54 -10.87
C GLN A 27 -5.75 1.93 -10.01
N ARG A 28 -4.81 1.21 -10.62
CA ARG A 28 -3.68 0.62 -9.90
C ARG A 28 -2.79 1.70 -9.26
N ARG A 29 -2.59 2.82 -9.96
CA ARG A 29 -1.80 3.93 -9.42
C ARG A 29 -2.49 4.58 -8.22
N VAL A 30 -3.79 4.81 -8.31
CA VAL A 30 -4.56 5.37 -7.19
C VAL A 30 -4.46 4.44 -5.98
N LEU A 31 -4.68 3.15 -6.19
CA LEU A 31 -4.58 2.18 -5.10
C LEU A 31 -3.17 2.12 -4.52
N ALA A 32 -2.14 2.22 -5.36
CA ALA A 32 -0.75 2.23 -4.89
C ALA A 32 -0.47 3.40 -3.97
N VAL A 33 -0.94 4.60 -4.32
CA VAL A 33 -0.76 5.79 -3.46
C VAL A 33 -1.44 5.57 -2.12
N LEU A 34 -2.68 5.09 -2.12
CA LEU A 34 -3.43 4.86 -0.90
C LEU A 34 -2.84 3.72 -0.07
N ALA A 35 -2.41 2.65 -0.72
CA ALA A 35 -1.82 1.50 -0.03
C ALA A 35 -0.46 1.83 0.58
N SER A 36 0.25 2.81 0.05
CA SER A 36 1.50 3.27 0.64
C SER A 36 1.29 4.13 1.89
N HIS A 37 0.04 4.52 2.15
CA HIS A 37 -0.34 5.31 3.33
C HIS A 37 -1.59 4.69 3.99
N PRO A 38 -1.52 3.41 4.41
CA PRO A 38 -2.71 2.73 4.92
C PRO A 38 -3.25 3.42 6.18
N GLY A 39 -4.55 3.61 6.23
CA GLY A 39 -5.20 4.24 7.37
C GLY A 39 -5.01 5.74 7.48
N GLU A 40 -4.27 6.35 6.57
CA GLU A 40 -4.02 7.80 6.58
C GLU A 40 -4.88 8.49 5.52
N VAL A 41 -5.31 9.71 5.83
CA VAL A 41 -6.03 10.53 4.85
C VAL A 41 -4.99 11.16 3.93
N VAL A 42 -5.11 10.91 2.63
CA VAL A 42 -4.27 11.53 1.61
C VAL A 42 -5.13 12.53 0.84
N ALA A 43 -4.69 13.78 0.80
CA ALA A 43 -5.44 14.81 0.10
C ALA A 43 -5.58 14.46 -1.38
N ARG A 44 -6.76 14.70 -1.95
CA ARG A 44 -7.01 14.37 -3.36
C ARG A 44 -6.08 15.10 -4.31
N GLU A 45 -5.70 16.34 -3.99
CA GLU A 45 -4.72 17.08 -4.76
C GLU A 45 -3.35 16.40 -4.72
N ALA A 46 -2.95 15.89 -3.57
CA ALA A 46 -1.69 15.17 -3.43
C ALA A 46 -1.69 13.87 -4.23
N ILE A 47 -2.80 13.15 -4.24
CA ILE A 47 -2.93 11.93 -5.06
C ILE A 47 -2.81 12.29 -6.54
N SER A 48 -3.54 13.33 -6.97
CA SER A 48 -3.53 13.78 -8.35
C SER A 48 -2.13 14.21 -8.80
N GLN A 49 -1.43 14.96 -7.96
CA GLN A 49 -0.07 15.39 -8.27
C GLN A 49 0.88 14.23 -8.43
N ARG A 50 0.73 13.19 -7.61
CA ARG A 50 1.57 12.00 -7.72
C ARG A 50 1.33 11.24 -9.01
N ILE A 51 0.08 11.17 -9.45
CA ILE A 51 -0.29 10.39 -10.63
C ILE A 51 -0.04 11.17 -11.91
N TRP A 52 -0.40 12.46 -11.94
CA TRP A 52 -0.38 13.27 -13.16
C TRP A 52 0.55 14.48 -13.11
N GLY A 53 1.13 14.77 -11.98
CA GLY A 53 1.99 15.95 -11.82
C GLY A 53 1.24 17.26 -11.65
N SER A 54 -0.08 17.22 -11.54
CA SER A 54 -0.92 18.40 -11.36
C SER A 54 -2.27 17.99 -10.77
N ALA A 55 -3.10 18.97 -10.40
CA ALA A 55 -4.40 18.70 -9.80
C ALA A 55 -5.46 19.63 -10.39
N THR A 56 -5.70 19.48 -11.69
CA THR A 56 -6.77 20.24 -12.37
C THR A 56 -8.15 19.74 -11.97
N ALA A 57 -9.18 20.54 -12.21
CA ALA A 57 -10.56 20.12 -11.92
C ALA A 57 -10.92 18.83 -12.64
N GLN A 58 -10.47 18.67 -13.89
CA GLN A 58 -10.74 17.47 -14.65
C GLN A 58 -10.02 16.25 -14.05
N GLN A 59 -8.78 16.43 -13.60
CA GLN A 59 -8.04 15.35 -12.96
C GLN A 59 -8.67 14.92 -11.64
N LEU A 60 -9.16 15.86 -10.86
CA LEU A 60 -9.86 15.54 -9.62
C LEU A 60 -11.17 14.78 -9.88
N ARG A 61 -11.88 15.12 -10.97
CA ARG A 61 -13.06 14.35 -11.37
C ARG A 61 -12.68 12.93 -11.81
N SER A 62 -11.59 12.79 -12.55
CA SER A 62 -11.09 11.47 -12.95
C SER A 62 -10.71 10.63 -11.74
N LEU A 63 -10.05 11.25 -10.77
CA LEU A 63 -9.70 10.58 -9.52
C LEU A 63 -10.95 10.05 -8.81
N GLN A 64 -11.99 10.86 -8.73
CA GLN A 64 -13.26 10.45 -8.13
C GLN A 64 -13.84 9.23 -8.82
N SER A 65 -13.76 9.19 -10.15
CA SER A 65 -14.22 8.05 -10.94
C SER A 65 -13.39 6.79 -10.65
N TYR A 66 -12.09 6.91 -10.59
CA TYR A 66 -11.22 5.76 -10.26
C TYR A 66 -11.46 5.25 -8.86
N VAL A 67 -11.66 6.14 -7.89
CA VAL A 67 -12.01 5.73 -6.52
C VAL A 67 -13.33 4.98 -6.52
N SER A 68 -14.31 5.45 -7.28
CA SER A 68 -15.61 4.78 -7.39
C SER A 68 -15.45 3.35 -7.93
N HIS A 69 -14.62 3.17 -8.98
CA HIS A 69 -14.35 1.84 -9.53
C HIS A 69 -13.62 0.94 -8.52
N LEU A 70 -12.67 1.50 -7.79
CA LEU A 70 -11.96 0.73 -6.76
C LEU A 70 -12.90 0.27 -5.65
N ARG A 71 -13.89 1.09 -5.31
CA ARG A 71 -14.90 0.71 -4.32
C ARG A 71 -15.74 -0.48 -4.77
N THR A 72 -16.00 -0.63 -6.06
CA THR A 72 -16.73 -1.81 -6.54
C THR A 72 -15.88 -3.07 -6.40
N ILE A 73 -14.57 -2.95 -6.49
CA ILE A 73 -13.64 -4.09 -6.37
C ILE A 73 -13.36 -4.42 -4.89
N LEU A 74 -13.08 -3.40 -4.10
CA LEU A 74 -12.61 -3.57 -2.72
C LEU A 74 -13.76 -3.64 -1.70
N GLY A 75 -14.91 -3.06 -2.04
CA GLY A 75 -16.02 -2.87 -1.13
C GLY A 75 -16.27 -1.38 -0.89
N ALA A 76 -17.51 -1.02 -0.63
CA ALA A 76 -17.94 0.37 -0.55
C ALA A 76 -17.23 1.17 0.54
N HIS A 77 -16.86 0.50 1.64
CA HIS A 77 -16.24 1.15 2.79
C HIS A 77 -14.72 1.11 2.79
N ALA A 78 -14.12 0.45 1.78
CA ALA A 78 -12.67 0.29 1.75
C ALA A 78 -11.94 1.61 1.52
N ILE A 79 -12.54 2.54 0.78
CA ILE A 79 -11.97 3.86 0.56
C ILE A 79 -12.98 4.88 1.05
N GLU A 80 -12.60 5.64 2.06
CA GLU A 80 -13.46 6.62 2.71
C GLU A 80 -13.07 8.02 2.26
N LEU A 81 -14.07 8.83 1.93
CA LEU A 81 -13.85 10.26 1.69
C LEU A 81 -13.87 10.98 3.04
N VAL A 82 -12.76 11.60 3.39
CA VAL A 82 -12.61 12.32 4.66
C VAL A 82 -12.19 13.75 4.33
N GLY A 83 -13.12 14.70 4.49
CA GLY A 83 -12.85 16.08 4.11
C GLY A 83 -12.53 16.18 2.63
N VAL A 84 -11.32 16.63 2.31
CA VAL A 84 -10.84 16.78 0.93
C VAL A 84 -9.88 15.68 0.51
N GLY A 85 -9.92 14.55 1.20
CA GLY A 85 -8.99 13.46 0.93
C GLY A 85 -9.64 12.11 1.02
N TYR A 86 -8.86 11.08 0.74
CA TYR A 86 -9.31 9.69 0.80
C TYR A 86 -8.43 8.91 1.76
N ARG A 87 -9.06 7.94 2.42
CA ARG A 87 -8.37 7.03 3.33
C ARG A 87 -8.67 5.59 2.95
N LEU A 88 -7.65 4.79 2.81
CA LEU A 88 -7.82 3.36 2.60
C LEU A 88 -8.02 2.70 3.96
N ASN A 89 -9.24 2.21 4.20
CA ASN A 89 -9.65 1.61 5.46
C ASN A 89 -9.30 0.13 5.47
N VAL A 90 -8.02 -0.17 5.64
CA VAL A 90 -7.53 -1.53 5.80
C VAL A 90 -6.61 -1.57 7.01
N GLU A 91 -6.57 -2.71 7.66
CA GLU A 91 -5.60 -2.94 8.73
C GLU A 91 -4.22 -3.15 8.11
N ASP A 92 -3.18 -2.83 8.88
CA ASP A 92 -1.80 -2.98 8.40
C ASP A 92 -1.54 -4.40 7.91
N GLU A 93 -2.09 -5.40 8.57
CA GLU A 93 -1.91 -6.81 8.21
C GLU A 93 -2.55 -7.19 6.88
N GLN A 94 -3.41 -6.34 6.33
CA GLN A 94 -4.06 -6.60 5.03
C GLN A 94 -3.17 -6.18 3.87
N ILE A 95 -2.02 -5.56 4.13
CA ILE A 95 -1.06 -5.15 3.09
C ILE A 95 0.24 -5.93 3.31
N ASP A 96 0.65 -6.69 2.29
CA ASP A 96 1.81 -7.57 2.40
C ASP A 96 3.12 -6.82 2.68
N GLU A 97 3.28 -5.62 2.14
CA GLU A 97 4.47 -4.81 2.40
C GLU A 97 4.58 -4.45 3.89
N VAL A 98 3.44 -4.16 4.53
CA VAL A 98 3.42 -3.88 5.96
C VAL A 98 3.74 -5.14 6.77
N GLN A 99 3.15 -6.28 6.40
CA GLN A 99 3.48 -7.55 7.04
C GLN A 99 4.96 -7.90 6.91
N PHE A 100 5.50 -7.70 5.70
CA PHE A 100 6.92 -7.94 5.43
C PHE A 100 7.79 -7.14 6.40
N ARG A 101 7.53 -5.85 6.53
CA ARG A 101 8.30 -5.00 7.44
C ARG A 101 8.20 -5.44 8.88
N HIS A 102 7.01 -5.78 9.34
CA HIS A 102 6.82 -6.23 10.72
C HIS A 102 7.60 -7.51 10.99
N HIS A 103 7.59 -8.44 10.04
CA HIS A 103 8.36 -9.67 10.21
C HIS A 103 9.86 -9.41 10.23
N VAL A 104 10.36 -8.52 9.37
CA VAL A 104 11.77 -8.16 9.37
C VAL A 104 12.17 -7.51 10.69
N GLU A 105 11.38 -6.55 11.17
CA GLU A 105 11.64 -5.87 12.44
C GLU A 105 11.68 -6.85 13.61
N ARG A 106 10.69 -7.74 13.68
CA ARG A 106 10.63 -8.74 14.75
C ARG A 106 11.79 -9.73 14.65
N GLY A 107 12.13 -10.13 13.42
CA GLY A 107 13.27 -11.00 13.21
C GLY A 107 14.57 -10.40 13.68
N LEU A 108 14.83 -9.15 13.32
CA LEU A 108 16.04 -8.44 13.75
C LEU A 108 16.06 -8.21 15.25
N ASN A 109 14.91 -7.95 15.86
CA ASN A 109 14.80 -7.83 17.32
C ASN A 109 15.21 -9.15 18.01
N HIS A 110 14.72 -10.27 17.49
CA HIS A 110 15.07 -11.58 18.06
C HIS A 110 16.55 -11.87 17.88
N VAL A 111 17.14 -11.50 16.74
CA VAL A 111 18.58 -11.66 16.53
C VAL A 111 19.36 -10.93 17.61
N SER A 112 18.98 -9.67 17.91
CA SER A 112 19.68 -8.87 18.92
C SER A 112 19.57 -9.45 20.33
N GLN A 113 18.55 -10.28 20.58
CA GLN A 113 18.31 -10.93 21.85
C GLN A 113 18.84 -12.38 21.90
N GLY A 114 19.51 -12.84 20.83
CA GLY A 114 19.99 -14.20 20.74
C GLY A 114 18.92 -15.25 20.49
N ARG A 115 17.71 -14.84 20.14
CA ARG A 115 16.60 -15.76 19.87
C ARG A 115 16.58 -16.14 18.40
N PHE A 116 17.52 -16.96 17.99
CA PHE A 116 17.75 -17.22 16.57
C PHE A 116 16.65 -18.06 15.91
N ARG A 117 16.00 -18.94 16.67
CA ARG A 117 14.91 -19.77 16.14
C ARG A 117 13.70 -18.90 15.81
N GLU A 118 13.34 -18.01 16.72
CA GLU A 118 12.23 -17.07 16.51
C GLU A 118 12.56 -16.07 15.39
N ALA A 119 13.81 -15.61 15.35
CA ALA A 119 14.27 -14.72 14.28
C ALA A 119 14.11 -15.37 12.91
N ARG A 120 14.54 -16.64 12.80
CA ARG A 120 14.44 -17.39 11.55
C ARG A 120 12.98 -17.51 11.08
N ALA A 121 12.07 -17.81 12.00
CA ALA A 121 10.66 -17.97 11.66
C ALA A 121 10.09 -16.68 11.06
N HIS A 122 10.39 -15.52 11.67
CA HIS A 122 9.93 -14.23 11.16
C HIS A 122 10.57 -13.88 9.82
N LEU A 123 11.88 -14.10 9.67
CA LEU A 123 12.58 -13.76 8.44
C LEU A 123 12.13 -14.65 7.28
N GLU A 124 11.88 -15.93 7.54
CA GLU A 124 11.31 -16.83 6.52
C GLU A 124 9.90 -16.41 6.13
N ALA A 125 9.08 -15.99 7.10
CA ALA A 125 7.73 -15.50 6.80
C ALA A 125 7.79 -14.25 5.91
N ALA A 126 8.74 -13.35 6.18
CA ALA A 126 8.94 -12.16 5.33
C ALA A 126 9.30 -12.56 3.90
N LEU A 127 10.22 -13.50 3.74
CA LEU A 127 10.65 -13.93 2.41
C LEU A 127 9.52 -14.56 1.60
N LYS A 128 8.59 -15.25 2.24
CA LYS A 128 7.44 -15.83 1.55
C LYS A 128 6.50 -14.79 0.97
N LEU A 129 6.46 -13.61 1.57
CA LEU A 129 5.61 -12.52 1.08
C LEU A 129 6.21 -11.81 -0.14
N TYR A 130 7.52 -11.91 -0.32
CA TYR A 130 8.22 -11.18 -1.36
C TYR A 130 8.11 -11.92 -2.69
N ARG A 131 7.41 -11.33 -3.66
CA ARG A 131 7.27 -11.88 -5.02
C ARG A 131 8.09 -11.11 -6.03
N GLY A 132 8.46 -9.88 -5.69
CA GLY A 132 9.22 -9.02 -6.57
C GLY A 132 9.32 -7.63 -5.97
N LYS A 133 9.88 -6.70 -6.73
CA LYS A 133 10.05 -5.32 -6.32
C LYS A 133 8.70 -4.71 -5.94
N PRO A 134 8.60 -3.93 -4.84
CA PRO A 134 7.34 -3.29 -4.47
C PRO A 134 6.79 -2.45 -5.63
N TYR A 135 5.51 -2.61 -5.90
CA TYR A 135 4.80 -1.90 -6.98
C TYR A 135 5.44 -2.11 -8.35
N ASP A 136 5.92 -3.32 -8.61
CA ASP A 136 6.75 -3.66 -9.78
C ASP A 136 6.03 -3.45 -11.11
N ASP A 137 4.70 -3.58 -11.12
CA ASP A 137 3.89 -3.42 -12.33
C ASP A 137 3.54 -1.97 -12.67
N LEU A 138 4.02 -1.01 -11.87
CA LEU A 138 3.75 0.41 -12.12
C LEU A 138 4.98 1.05 -12.77
N PRO A 139 4.75 1.94 -13.78
CA PRO A 139 5.86 2.47 -14.59
C PRO A 139 6.85 3.31 -13.81
N ASN A 140 6.43 3.96 -12.73
CA ASN A 140 7.32 4.77 -11.90
C ASN A 140 7.29 4.23 -10.49
N GLY A 141 8.42 3.73 -9.99
CA GLY A 141 8.53 3.26 -8.62
C GLY A 141 8.43 4.36 -7.55
N ASP A 142 8.07 5.57 -7.96
CA ASP A 142 8.04 6.75 -7.11
C ASP A 142 6.95 6.71 -6.03
N PHE A 143 5.98 5.82 -6.17
CA PHE A 143 4.86 5.73 -5.23
C PHE A 143 5.30 5.32 -3.82
N THR A 144 6.41 4.61 -3.71
CA THR A 144 6.93 4.15 -2.43
C THR A 144 7.98 5.07 -1.83
N GLU A 145 8.68 5.86 -2.66
CA GLU A 145 9.77 6.71 -2.20
C GLU A 145 9.43 7.65 -1.04
N PRO A 146 8.35 8.45 -1.12
CA PRO A 146 8.03 9.35 -0.03
C PRO A 146 7.78 8.64 1.29
N ARG A 147 7.20 7.45 1.24
CA ARG A 147 6.97 6.65 2.45
C ARG A 147 8.27 6.13 3.03
N LEU A 148 9.15 5.63 2.19
CA LEU A 148 10.47 5.16 2.63
C LEU A 148 11.28 6.31 3.23
N ARG A 149 11.27 7.49 2.60
CA ARG A 149 11.93 8.67 3.11
C ARG A 149 11.37 9.09 4.46
N ARG A 150 10.04 9.10 4.60
CA ARG A 150 9.37 9.46 5.84
C ARG A 150 9.80 8.54 6.98
N ARG A 151 9.85 7.23 6.75
CA ARG A 151 10.28 6.28 7.75
C ARG A 151 11.72 6.45 8.14
N HIS A 152 12.57 6.66 7.16
CA HIS A 152 13.97 6.91 7.41
C HIS A 152 14.14 8.16 8.26
N HIS A 153 13.40 9.21 7.95
CA HIS A 153 13.40 10.46 8.71
C HIS A 153 12.90 10.23 10.13
N ASP A 154 11.82 9.48 10.29
CA ASP A 154 11.28 9.15 11.61
C ASP A 154 12.29 8.41 12.47
N ARG A 155 13.04 7.49 11.90
CA ARG A 155 14.09 6.77 12.62
C ARG A 155 15.20 7.70 13.07
N VAL A 156 15.55 8.66 12.26
CA VAL A 156 16.57 9.66 12.59
C VAL A 156 16.03 10.64 13.62
N GLY A 157 14.77 11.00 13.51
CA GLY A 157 14.12 11.93 14.43
C GLY A 157 13.67 11.31 15.74
N GLY A 158 13.61 9.97 15.78
CA GLY A 158 13.25 9.26 16.99
C GLY A 158 14.44 8.88 17.81
#